data_bf38f2a6de327ecbb54855ee836af545
#
_entry.id   bf38f2a6de327ecbb54855ee836af545
#
_cell.length_a   1.000
_cell.length_b   1.000
_cell.length_c   1.000
_cell.angle_alpha   90.00
_cell.angle_beta   90.00
_cell.angle_gamma   90.00
#
_symmetry.space_group_name_H-M   'P 1'
#
loop_
_entity.id
_entity.type
_entity.pdbx_description
1 polymer ?
#
loop_
_entity_poly.entity_id
_entity_poly.type
_entity_poly.pdbx_seq_one_letter_code
_entity_poly.pdbx_strand_id
1 'polypeptide(L)'
;GDLDSWRDAWTTIFIKRKMYDLLACAMDSFGSILMQFTQFEGFVWHLGGKTSGTGKSLTLSAKAGVWGHPVRYRTGKGTSPVAMQNRAGMLNSMPLLIDEITSTQRDNMEWAPGFIFNHTEGQGKERMESSANKERINDTNWHSTVTMTSNEVLTDYMAGARKFSSNGELRRFLEWTPNVPLQWTSQELEAVRALKLHFGVAGEAFIRWVVRNQSTTRRLVEETYDQLRNEMGFSGDERYWNAGTATTVAASILTSRQYSKIIDVPVLNIIDSLKDKVNRSRAVIRNSIRTAEDVLNAYTRDNYGGFIVLKRQPNGETAASWGDGSMFSGPVIRSKILGRVEFEVTKEGYVDYFIEEQLLKEHCVGMSYGYSDFKVELSKNYVVTVVKKDMLARTKGPLLRVNALHICRKKTHEAEDSLPVEPTET
;
A
#
# COMPACT_ATOMS: atom_id res chain seq x y z
N GLY A 1 -6.70 34.39 16.44
CA GLY A 1 -7.50 33.43 17.22
C GLY A 1 -7.06 33.37 18.67
N ASP A 2 -7.81 32.63 19.47
CA ASP A 2 -7.53 32.34 20.86
C ASP A 2 -7.18 30.87 21.05
N LEU A 3 -6.11 30.55 21.80
CA LEU A 3 -5.61 29.19 21.98
C LEU A 3 -6.55 28.34 22.84
N ASP A 4 -7.17 28.92 23.87
CA ASP A 4 -8.06 28.16 24.74
C ASP A 4 -9.35 27.78 24.01
N SER A 5 -9.93 28.70 23.23
CA SER A 5 -11.08 28.41 22.36
C SER A 5 -10.75 27.35 21.30
N TRP A 6 -9.55 27.38 20.72
CA TRP A 6 -9.07 26.36 19.80
C TRP A 6 -8.95 25.01 20.49
N ARG A 7 -8.37 24.97 21.69
CA ARG A 7 -8.20 23.76 22.50
C ARG A 7 -9.52 23.14 22.87
N ASP A 8 -10.49 23.95 23.31
CA ASP A 8 -11.83 23.50 23.68
C ASP A 8 -12.56 22.89 22.47
N ALA A 9 -12.42 23.49 21.32
CA ALA A 9 -13.00 22.98 20.08
C ALA A 9 -12.39 21.62 19.70
N TRP A 10 -11.08 21.48 19.70
CA TRP A 10 -10.39 20.20 19.43
C TRP A 10 -10.78 19.12 20.46
N THR A 11 -10.80 19.49 21.74
CA THR A 11 -11.20 18.58 22.82
C THR A 11 -12.63 18.09 22.61
N THR A 12 -13.55 18.99 22.26
CA THR A 12 -14.96 18.66 22.04
C THR A 12 -15.15 17.75 20.83
N ILE A 13 -14.46 18.04 19.72
CA ILE A 13 -14.62 17.31 18.46
C ILE A 13 -13.96 15.93 18.51
N PHE A 14 -12.72 15.85 18.95
CA PHE A 14 -11.92 14.62 18.80
C PHE A 14 -11.84 13.81 20.09
N ILE A 15 -11.58 14.47 21.25
CA ILE A 15 -11.24 13.77 22.49
C ILE A 15 -12.50 13.29 23.18
N LYS A 16 -13.47 14.17 23.43
CA LYS A 16 -14.75 13.79 24.10
C LYS A 16 -15.55 12.78 23.30
N ARG A 17 -15.48 12.84 21.97
CA ARG A 17 -16.11 11.87 21.07
C ARG A 17 -15.32 10.58 20.88
N LYS A 18 -14.10 10.49 21.42
CA LYS A 18 -13.20 9.33 21.27
C LYS A 18 -12.91 9.00 19.80
N MET A 19 -12.81 10.04 18.95
CA MET A 19 -12.51 9.88 17.52
C MET A 19 -11.01 9.71 17.31
N TYR A 20 -10.41 8.69 17.94
CA TYR A 20 -8.96 8.55 18.04
C TYR A 20 -8.27 8.32 16.69
N ASP A 21 -8.96 7.67 15.74
CA ASP A 21 -8.46 7.49 14.38
C ASP A 21 -8.28 8.83 13.65
N LEU A 22 -9.29 9.69 13.72
CA LEU A 22 -9.23 11.01 13.12
C LEU A 22 -8.34 11.95 13.92
N LEU A 23 -8.28 11.79 15.26
CA LEU A 23 -7.35 12.53 16.10
C LEU A 23 -5.90 12.20 15.79
N ALA A 24 -5.55 10.92 15.61
CA ALA A 24 -4.20 10.51 15.21
C ALA A 24 -3.79 11.19 13.89
N CYS A 25 -4.65 11.14 12.87
CA CYS A 25 -4.41 11.85 11.62
C CYS A 25 -4.31 13.38 11.82
N ALA A 26 -5.14 13.96 12.69
CA ALA A 26 -5.12 15.41 12.96
C ALA A 26 -3.84 15.85 13.67
N MET A 27 -3.33 15.05 14.64
CA MET A 27 -2.09 15.32 15.39
C MET A 27 -0.85 15.32 14.51
N ASP A 28 -0.87 14.59 13.38
CA ASP A 28 0.20 14.69 12.38
C ASP A 28 0.40 16.11 11.84
N SER A 29 -0.57 17.00 11.99
CA SER A 29 -0.35 18.42 11.66
C SER A 29 0.82 19.01 12.42
N PHE A 30 0.99 18.66 13.68
CA PHE A 30 2.15 18.98 14.49
C PHE A 30 3.34 18.06 14.18
N GLY A 31 3.07 16.78 13.89
CA GLY A 31 4.07 15.77 13.54
C GLY A 31 4.86 16.13 12.28
N SER A 32 4.25 16.81 11.31
CA SER A 32 4.90 17.24 10.08
C SER A 32 6.18 18.05 10.35
N ILE A 33 6.13 18.99 11.29
CA ILE A 33 7.30 19.79 11.69
C ILE A 33 8.42 18.91 12.25
N LEU A 34 8.10 17.76 12.79
CA LEU A 34 9.06 16.86 13.42
C LEU A 34 9.75 15.92 12.42
N MET A 35 9.28 15.83 11.16
CA MET A 35 9.92 15.01 10.14
C MET A 35 11.41 15.36 9.95
N GLN A 36 11.78 16.63 10.06
CA GLN A 36 13.18 17.08 9.99
C GLN A 36 14.11 16.49 11.07
N PHE A 37 13.56 15.89 12.13
CA PHE A 37 14.32 15.21 13.17
C PHE A 37 14.42 13.70 12.97
N THR A 38 13.83 13.19 11.86
CA THR A 38 13.97 11.82 11.39
C THR A 38 15.01 11.72 10.27
N GLN A 39 15.24 10.51 9.76
CA GLN A 39 16.08 10.27 8.59
C GLN A 39 15.25 10.24 7.27
N PHE A 40 14.01 10.74 7.32
CA PHE A 40 13.05 10.65 6.22
C PHE A 40 12.53 12.03 5.84
N GLU A 41 12.38 12.25 4.55
CA GLU A 41 12.02 13.54 4.00
C GLU A 41 10.51 13.78 4.02
N GLY A 42 9.71 12.72 3.97
CA GLY A 42 8.27 12.86 3.93
C GLY A 42 7.49 11.59 4.22
N PHE A 43 6.21 11.80 4.48
CA PHE A 43 5.23 10.75 4.70
C PHE A 43 3.85 11.19 4.22
N VAL A 44 2.99 10.23 3.85
CA VAL A 44 1.66 10.55 3.32
C VAL A 44 0.57 9.92 4.17
N TRP A 45 -0.43 10.72 4.51
CA TRP A 45 -1.67 10.30 5.13
C TRP A 45 -2.81 10.38 4.10
N HIS A 46 -3.63 9.37 4.02
CA HIS A 46 -4.80 9.38 3.15
C HIS A 46 -6.09 9.11 3.93
N LEU A 47 -7.10 9.92 3.70
CA LEU A 47 -8.46 9.75 4.24
C LEU A 47 -9.38 9.45 3.06
N GLY A 48 -9.58 8.16 2.76
CA GLY A 48 -10.35 7.67 1.62
C GLY A 48 -11.72 7.11 1.98
N GLY A 49 -12.49 6.81 0.94
CA GLY A 49 -13.74 6.05 1.07
C GLY A 49 -15.00 6.78 0.62
N LYS A 50 -15.94 5.99 0.07
CA LYS A 50 -17.16 6.46 -0.60
C LYS A 50 -18.17 7.13 0.32
N THR A 51 -18.15 6.80 1.61
CA THR A 51 -19.11 7.34 2.58
C THR A 51 -18.80 8.81 2.86
N SER A 52 -19.77 9.68 2.66
CA SER A 52 -19.66 11.10 2.98
C SER A 52 -20.07 11.37 4.45
N GLY A 53 -19.70 12.55 4.97
CA GLY A 53 -20.04 12.94 6.33
C GLY A 53 -19.27 12.20 7.44
N THR A 54 -18.21 11.48 7.11
CA THR A 54 -17.43 10.65 8.05
C THR A 54 -16.30 11.41 8.75
N GLY A 55 -16.16 12.72 8.52
CA GLY A 55 -15.15 13.57 9.18
C GLY A 55 -13.88 13.81 8.38
N LYS A 56 -13.72 13.28 7.16
CA LYS A 56 -12.52 13.48 6.30
C LYS A 56 -12.16 14.96 6.13
N SER A 57 -13.08 15.75 5.58
CA SER A 57 -12.86 17.19 5.35
C SER A 57 -12.77 18.00 6.65
N LEU A 58 -13.42 17.52 7.74
CA LEU A 58 -13.27 18.14 9.07
C LEU A 58 -11.86 17.96 9.60
N THR A 59 -11.31 16.74 9.52
CA THR A 59 -9.93 16.44 9.95
C THR A 59 -8.94 17.27 9.14
N LEU A 60 -9.12 17.37 7.82
CA LEU A 60 -8.29 18.19 6.98
C LEU A 60 -8.38 19.68 7.35
N SER A 61 -9.60 20.16 7.68
CA SER A 61 -9.82 21.55 8.16
C SER A 61 -9.18 21.79 9.51
N ALA A 62 -9.25 20.83 10.43
CA ALA A 62 -8.61 20.93 11.74
C ALA A 62 -7.08 20.98 11.61
N LYS A 63 -6.50 20.13 10.77
CA LYS A 63 -5.05 20.17 10.43
C LYS A 63 -4.64 21.53 9.87
N ALA A 64 -5.40 22.04 8.89
CA ALA A 64 -5.15 23.36 8.32
C ALA A 64 -5.23 24.46 9.37
N GLY A 65 -6.22 24.38 10.28
CA GLY A 65 -6.45 25.32 11.36
C GLY A 65 -5.31 25.45 12.38
N VAL A 66 -4.43 24.45 12.45
CA VAL A 66 -3.20 24.54 13.28
C VAL A 66 -2.30 25.66 12.77
N TRP A 67 -2.13 25.81 11.44
CA TRP A 67 -1.13 26.67 10.81
C TRP A 67 -1.72 27.93 10.19
N GLY A 68 -2.99 27.91 9.80
CA GLY A 68 -3.61 29.04 9.10
C GLY A 68 -5.09 28.86 8.89
N HIS A 69 -5.66 29.68 7.98
CA HIS A 69 -7.09 29.63 7.71
C HIS A 69 -7.53 28.26 7.16
N PRO A 70 -8.47 27.56 7.79
CA PRO A 70 -8.83 26.16 7.50
C PRO A 70 -9.17 25.85 6.04
N VAL A 71 -9.67 26.82 5.29
CA VAL A 71 -10.01 26.64 3.87
C VAL A 71 -8.88 27.12 2.96
N ARG A 72 -8.28 28.29 3.25
CA ARG A 72 -7.26 28.89 2.37
C ARG A 72 -5.91 28.18 2.44
N TYR A 73 -5.62 27.53 3.54
CA TYR A 73 -4.39 26.76 3.72
C TYR A 73 -4.37 25.50 2.86
N ARG A 74 -5.51 24.89 2.60
CA ARG A 74 -5.62 23.66 1.80
C ARG A 74 -5.36 23.91 0.32
N THR A 75 -4.85 22.89 -0.35
CA THR A 75 -4.72 22.85 -1.80
C THR A 75 -6.04 22.34 -2.38
N GLY A 76 -6.65 23.11 -3.27
CA GLY A 76 -7.96 22.77 -3.83
C GLY A 76 -7.91 21.88 -5.06
N LYS A 77 -9.12 21.50 -5.52
CA LYS A 77 -9.35 20.76 -6.76
C LYS A 77 -8.68 21.42 -7.97
N GLY A 78 -8.08 20.59 -8.82
CA GLY A 78 -7.50 21.08 -10.09
C GLY A 78 -6.07 21.61 -9.98
N THR A 79 -5.44 21.56 -8.80
CA THR A 79 -4.02 21.88 -8.67
C THR A 79 -3.18 20.76 -9.27
N SER A 80 -2.28 21.09 -10.19
CA SER A 80 -1.42 20.09 -10.83
C SER A 80 -0.42 19.49 -9.82
N PRO A 81 0.04 18.22 -10.01
CA PRO A 81 1.05 17.62 -9.15
C PRO A 81 2.33 18.46 -9.01
N VAL A 82 2.71 19.16 -10.07
CA VAL A 82 3.88 20.06 -10.04
C VAL A 82 3.65 21.26 -9.13
N ALA A 83 2.47 21.87 -9.20
CA ALA A 83 2.12 22.98 -8.31
C ALA A 83 2.02 22.53 -6.84
N MET A 84 1.58 21.28 -6.60
CA MET A 84 1.59 20.68 -5.26
C MET A 84 3.02 20.50 -4.73
N GLN A 85 3.96 20.03 -5.56
CA GLN A 85 5.37 19.90 -5.19
C GLN A 85 6.02 21.25 -4.88
N ASN A 86 5.78 22.26 -5.73
CA ASN A 86 6.26 23.61 -5.47
C ASN A 86 5.69 24.15 -4.14
N ARG A 87 4.42 23.87 -3.86
CA ARG A 87 3.81 24.27 -2.59
C ARG A 87 4.43 23.52 -1.40
N ALA A 88 4.77 22.23 -1.54
CA ALA A 88 5.49 21.50 -0.52
C ALA A 88 6.83 22.18 -0.19
N GLY A 89 7.61 22.57 -1.20
CA GLY A 89 8.85 23.33 -1.01
C GLY A 89 8.64 24.68 -0.33
N MET A 90 7.58 25.42 -0.67
CA MET A 90 7.24 26.68 -0.01
C MET A 90 6.83 26.48 1.47
N LEU A 91 6.14 25.37 1.79
CA LEU A 91 5.73 25.04 3.14
C LEU A 91 6.87 24.44 3.97
N ASN A 92 7.85 23.85 3.29
CA ASN A 92 9.03 23.18 3.85
C ASN A 92 8.63 22.07 4.86
N SER A 93 8.66 22.34 6.16
CA SER A 93 8.32 21.35 7.21
C SER A 93 6.83 21.37 7.62
N MET A 94 6.05 22.36 7.16
CA MET A 94 4.62 22.41 7.43
C MET A 94 3.84 21.42 6.54
N PRO A 95 2.74 20.82 7.03
CA PRO A 95 2.02 19.81 6.26
C PRO A 95 1.41 20.35 4.97
N LEU A 96 1.52 19.60 3.89
CA LEU A 96 0.76 19.85 2.67
C LEU A 96 -0.61 19.14 2.77
N LEU A 97 -1.68 19.91 2.58
CA LEU A 97 -3.05 19.40 2.71
C LEU A 97 -3.78 19.50 1.38
N ILE A 98 -4.21 18.35 0.85
CA ILE A 98 -4.85 18.23 -0.47
C ILE A 98 -6.28 17.74 -0.28
N ASP A 99 -7.26 18.59 -0.63
CA ASP A 99 -8.68 18.25 -0.54
C ASP A 99 -9.18 17.69 -1.86
N GLU A 100 -9.73 16.47 -1.83
CA GLU A 100 -10.36 15.75 -2.93
C GLU A 100 -9.46 15.50 -4.16
N ILE A 101 -8.74 14.37 -4.13
CA ILE A 101 -7.82 13.98 -5.21
C ILE A 101 -8.52 13.31 -6.42
N THR A 102 -9.78 12.87 -6.28
CA THR A 102 -10.52 12.12 -7.32
C THR A 102 -11.27 12.98 -8.32
N SER A 103 -11.29 14.29 -8.17
CA SER A 103 -12.25 15.16 -8.89
C SER A 103 -11.73 15.83 -10.14
N THR A 104 -10.56 15.51 -10.63
CA THR A 104 -10.07 16.04 -11.91
C THR A 104 -10.58 15.15 -13.04
N GLN A 105 -11.33 15.74 -13.97
CA GLN A 105 -12.05 15.07 -15.09
C GLN A 105 -11.16 14.30 -16.07
N ARG A 106 -9.85 14.30 -15.93
CA ARG A 106 -8.93 13.69 -16.90
C ARG A 106 -8.08 12.54 -16.35
N ASP A 107 -7.80 12.49 -15.05
CA ASP A 107 -6.83 11.54 -14.56
C ASP A 107 -7.33 10.91 -13.25
N ASN A 108 -7.97 9.78 -13.38
CA ASN A 108 -8.17 8.83 -12.29
C ASN A 108 -6.88 8.72 -11.48
N MET A 109 -6.72 9.23 -10.34
CA MET A 109 -5.59 9.10 -9.37
C MET A 109 -4.24 8.55 -9.93
N GLU A 110 -4.04 8.45 -11.26
CA GLU A 110 -2.84 7.90 -11.90
C GLU A 110 -1.55 8.64 -11.52
N TRP A 111 -1.69 9.90 -11.15
CA TRP A 111 -0.57 10.72 -10.69
C TRP A 111 -0.19 10.45 -9.22
N ALA A 112 -1.11 9.88 -8.41
CA ALA A 112 -0.93 9.77 -6.96
C ALA A 112 0.26 8.88 -6.56
N PRO A 113 0.49 7.69 -7.16
CA PRO A 113 1.67 6.89 -6.84
C PRO A 113 2.99 7.64 -7.06
N GLY A 114 3.13 8.27 -8.21
CA GLY A 114 4.33 9.06 -8.52
C GLY A 114 4.49 10.29 -7.63
N PHE A 115 3.39 10.91 -7.20
CA PHE A 115 3.42 12.03 -6.26
C PHE A 115 3.85 11.55 -4.85
N ILE A 116 3.28 10.45 -4.35
CA ILE A 116 3.65 9.84 -3.07
C ILE A 116 5.15 9.52 -3.05
N PHE A 117 5.64 8.86 -4.11
CA PHE A 117 7.05 8.53 -4.23
C PHE A 117 7.93 9.80 -4.15
N ASN A 118 7.68 10.78 -5.02
CA ASN A 118 8.47 12.01 -5.06
C ASN A 118 8.38 12.81 -3.76
N HIS A 119 7.18 12.86 -3.12
CA HIS A 119 7.04 13.60 -1.86
C HIS A 119 7.88 12.98 -0.74
N THR A 120 7.96 11.66 -0.68
CA THR A 120 8.74 10.95 0.34
C THR A 120 10.25 10.98 0.09
N GLU A 121 10.70 11.37 -1.12
CA GLU A 121 12.11 11.66 -1.43
C GLU A 121 12.51 13.11 -1.10
N GLY A 122 11.57 13.98 -0.72
CA GLY A 122 11.83 15.33 -0.22
C GLY A 122 12.35 16.35 -1.21
N GLN A 123 12.33 16.02 -2.51
CA GLN A 123 12.89 16.88 -3.55
C GLN A 123 11.91 17.09 -4.70
N GLY A 124 11.90 18.28 -5.24
CA GLY A 124 11.19 18.60 -6.47
C GLY A 124 11.80 17.90 -7.69
N LYS A 125 11.03 17.73 -8.76
CA LYS A 125 11.56 17.16 -10.01
C LYS A 125 12.60 18.08 -10.62
N GLU A 126 13.76 17.53 -10.92
CA GLU A 126 14.78 18.18 -11.73
C GLU A 126 14.25 18.47 -13.14
N ARG A 127 14.59 19.61 -13.70
CA ARG A 127 14.17 20.04 -15.04
C ARG A 127 15.34 20.70 -15.76
N MET A 128 15.44 20.44 -17.04
CA MET A 128 16.36 21.15 -17.92
C MET A 128 15.80 22.54 -18.26
N GLU A 129 16.68 23.54 -18.39
CA GLU A 129 16.31 24.81 -19.00
C GLU A 129 16.17 24.66 -20.51
N SER A 130 15.07 25.18 -21.08
CA SER A 130 14.74 25.01 -22.48
C SER A 130 15.72 25.68 -23.46
N SER A 131 16.55 26.61 -22.99
CA SER A 131 17.35 27.47 -23.89
C SER A 131 18.86 27.22 -23.91
N ALA A 132 19.43 26.35 -23.06
CA ALA A 132 20.88 26.27 -22.92
C ALA A 132 21.47 24.91 -22.57
N ASN A 133 20.74 23.79 -22.68
CA ASN A 133 21.19 22.48 -22.17
C ASN A 133 21.78 22.55 -20.74
N LYS A 134 21.30 23.46 -19.92
CA LYS A 134 21.70 23.64 -18.54
C LYS A 134 20.62 23.05 -17.65
N GLU A 135 21.07 22.35 -16.64
CA GLU A 135 20.23 21.89 -15.56
C GLU A 135 19.69 23.09 -14.77
N ARG A 136 18.36 23.15 -14.60
CA ARG A 136 17.77 24.16 -13.72
C ARG A 136 18.10 23.78 -12.29
N ILE A 137 18.69 24.71 -11.53
CA ILE A 137 18.94 24.51 -10.12
C ILE A 137 17.61 24.19 -9.42
N ASN A 138 17.50 22.99 -8.88
CA ASN A 138 16.37 22.58 -8.07
C ASN A 138 16.71 22.81 -6.59
N ASP A 139 16.23 23.92 -6.06
CA ASP A 139 16.35 24.31 -4.65
C ASP A 139 15.09 23.99 -3.83
N THR A 140 14.14 23.30 -4.46
CA THR A 140 12.86 22.95 -3.86
C THR A 140 12.97 21.65 -3.09
N ASN A 141 13.13 21.73 -1.79
CA ASN A 141 13.16 20.59 -0.86
C ASN A 141 12.18 20.79 0.30
N TRP A 142 11.86 19.70 0.97
CA TRP A 142 10.97 19.68 2.13
C TRP A 142 11.23 18.49 3.04
N HIS A 143 10.83 18.64 4.31
CA HIS A 143 10.78 17.57 5.30
C HIS A 143 9.39 17.60 5.95
N SER A 144 8.39 17.06 5.28
CA SER A 144 7.00 17.27 5.70
C SER A 144 6.09 16.08 5.40
N THR A 145 4.92 16.10 6.03
CA THR A 145 3.86 15.15 5.70
C THR A 145 2.85 15.75 4.72
N VAL A 146 2.22 14.89 3.94
CA VAL A 146 1.04 15.23 3.13
C VAL A 146 -0.17 14.55 3.71
N THR A 147 -1.31 15.25 3.72
CA THR A 147 -2.60 14.61 3.94
C THR A 147 -3.50 14.82 2.73
N MET A 148 -3.98 13.73 2.15
CA MET A 148 -4.88 13.72 1.02
C MET A 148 -6.25 13.19 1.42
N THR A 149 -7.31 13.71 0.82
CA THR A 149 -8.66 13.14 0.96
C THR A 149 -9.22 12.70 -0.39
N SER A 150 -10.05 11.65 -0.39
CA SER A 150 -10.76 11.19 -1.58
C SER A 150 -12.09 10.50 -1.25
N ASN A 151 -12.91 10.31 -2.28
CA ASN A 151 -14.09 9.47 -2.22
C ASN A 151 -13.80 8.00 -2.59
N GLU A 152 -12.55 7.67 -2.86
CA GLU A 152 -12.10 6.31 -3.18
C GLU A 152 -11.03 5.86 -2.19
N VAL A 153 -10.79 4.54 -2.16
CA VAL A 153 -9.72 3.91 -1.40
C VAL A 153 -8.47 3.88 -2.28
N LEU A 154 -7.44 4.60 -1.89
CA LEU A 154 -6.20 4.73 -2.67
C LEU A 154 -5.46 3.40 -2.78
N THR A 155 -5.47 2.62 -1.71
CA THR A 155 -4.85 1.29 -1.69
C THR A 155 -5.49 0.36 -2.71
N ASP A 156 -6.84 0.35 -2.81
CA ASP A 156 -7.56 -0.45 -3.80
C ASP A 156 -7.27 0.02 -5.22
N TYR A 157 -7.22 1.34 -5.42
CA TYR A 157 -6.84 1.92 -6.69
C TYR A 157 -5.43 1.49 -7.12
N MET A 158 -4.45 1.62 -6.24
CA MET A 158 -3.06 1.24 -6.52
C MET A 158 -2.91 -0.27 -6.74
N ALA A 159 -3.67 -1.09 -6.01
CA ALA A 159 -3.70 -2.53 -6.21
C ALA A 159 -4.35 -2.93 -7.56
N GLY A 160 -5.33 -2.18 -8.03
CA GLY A 160 -6.05 -2.40 -9.30
C GLY A 160 -5.31 -1.86 -10.53
N ALA A 161 -4.68 -0.70 -10.43
CA ALA A 161 -4.04 0.02 -11.53
C ALA A 161 -2.69 -0.55 -12.00
N ARG A 162 -2.29 -1.65 -11.58
CA ARG A 162 -1.08 -2.50 -11.68
C ARG A 162 -0.10 -2.34 -12.86
N LYS A 163 0.13 -1.14 -13.32
CA LYS A 163 1.38 -0.83 -14.05
C LYS A 163 2.57 -0.61 -13.11
N PHE A 164 2.33 -0.57 -11.79
CA PHE A 164 3.32 -0.27 -10.76
C PHE A 164 3.39 -1.45 -9.80
N SER A 165 4.43 -2.26 -9.92
CA SER A 165 4.62 -3.51 -9.20
C SER A 165 5.35 -3.37 -7.86
N SER A 166 5.65 -2.15 -7.39
CA SER A 166 6.45 -2.01 -6.20
C SER A 166 5.61 -1.82 -4.94
N ASN A 167 5.71 -2.77 -4.00
CA ASN A 167 5.20 -2.63 -2.64
C ASN A 167 5.79 -1.40 -1.90
N GLY A 168 6.81 -0.77 -2.48
CA GLY A 168 7.48 0.41 -1.93
C GLY A 168 6.57 1.61 -1.81
N GLU A 169 5.68 1.82 -2.78
CA GLU A 169 4.74 2.97 -2.77
C GLU A 169 3.64 2.77 -1.72
N LEU A 170 3.12 1.54 -1.58
CA LEU A 170 2.11 1.22 -0.56
C LEU A 170 2.64 1.40 0.87
N ARG A 171 3.96 1.32 1.08
CA ARG A 171 4.60 1.50 2.39
C ARG A 171 5.02 2.94 2.68
N ARG A 172 4.74 3.86 1.75
CA ARG A 172 5.04 5.29 1.90
C ARG A 172 3.83 6.10 2.41
N PHE A 173 2.68 5.46 2.57
CA PHE A 173 1.48 6.11 3.11
C PHE A 173 0.70 5.18 4.04
N LEU A 174 -0.10 5.78 4.91
CA LEU A 174 -1.13 5.11 5.68
C LEU A 174 -2.50 5.69 5.32
N GLU A 175 -3.49 4.80 5.22
CA GLU A 175 -4.83 5.15 4.78
C GLU A 175 -5.87 4.87 5.86
N TRP A 176 -6.71 5.85 6.14
CA TRP A 176 -7.93 5.70 6.91
C TRP A 176 -9.14 5.71 6.00
N THR A 177 -10.04 4.79 6.24
CA THR A 177 -11.31 4.67 5.52
C THR A 177 -12.48 4.79 6.50
N PRO A 178 -12.74 5.99 7.06
CA PRO A 178 -13.85 6.17 7.98
C PRO A 178 -15.15 5.95 7.23
N ASN A 179 -16.01 5.07 7.74
CA ASN A 179 -17.22 4.59 7.06
C ASN A 179 -18.52 4.91 7.81
N VAL A 180 -18.44 5.48 9.01
CA VAL A 180 -19.61 5.84 9.81
C VAL A 180 -19.87 7.35 9.70
N PRO A 181 -21.01 7.78 9.16
CA PRO A 181 -21.38 9.19 9.13
C PRO A 181 -21.50 9.77 10.54
N LEU A 182 -20.94 10.97 10.73
CA LEU A 182 -20.97 11.67 12.00
C LEU A 182 -22.28 12.45 12.14
N GLN A 183 -22.96 12.23 13.24
CA GLN A 183 -24.08 13.08 13.67
C GLN A 183 -23.56 14.07 14.71
N TRP A 184 -23.94 15.32 14.57
CA TRP A 184 -23.43 16.42 15.37
C TRP A 184 -24.51 16.99 16.27
N THR A 185 -24.16 17.18 17.53
CA THR A 185 -24.96 18.01 18.47
C THR A 185 -24.76 19.50 18.19
N SER A 186 -25.64 20.35 18.71
CA SER A 186 -25.48 21.81 18.58
C SER A 186 -24.17 22.31 19.17
N GLN A 187 -23.71 21.78 20.29
CA GLN A 187 -22.46 22.14 20.94
C GLN A 187 -21.25 21.76 20.06
N GLU A 188 -21.30 20.60 19.44
CA GLU A 188 -20.21 20.15 18.53
C GLU A 188 -20.17 20.96 17.23
N LEU A 189 -21.34 21.37 16.70
CA LEU A 189 -21.38 22.29 15.56
C LEU A 189 -20.79 23.67 15.90
N GLU A 190 -20.99 24.15 17.13
CA GLU A 190 -20.32 25.37 17.60
C GLU A 190 -18.81 25.17 17.69
N ALA A 191 -18.34 24.03 18.19
CA ALA A 191 -16.92 23.70 18.21
C ALA A 191 -16.32 23.65 16.79
N VAL A 192 -17.04 23.09 15.82
CA VAL A 192 -16.62 23.10 14.41
C VAL A 192 -16.54 24.55 13.84
N ARG A 193 -17.46 25.43 14.25
CA ARG A 193 -17.39 26.84 13.89
C ARG A 193 -16.21 27.55 14.55
N ALA A 194 -15.94 27.26 15.82
CA ALA A 194 -14.82 27.82 16.57
C ALA A 194 -13.46 27.49 15.90
N LEU A 195 -13.28 26.27 15.36
CA LEU A 195 -12.07 25.93 14.60
C LEU A 195 -11.84 26.83 13.36
N LYS A 196 -12.89 27.39 12.78
CA LYS A 196 -12.79 28.29 11.64
C LYS A 196 -12.44 29.73 12.03
N LEU A 197 -12.64 30.08 13.31
CA LEU A 197 -12.38 31.41 13.85
C LEU A 197 -11.05 31.49 14.59
N HIS A 198 -10.68 30.42 15.30
CA HIS A 198 -9.47 30.33 16.12
C HIS A 198 -8.42 29.46 15.43
N PHE A 199 -7.72 29.98 14.46
CA PHE A 199 -6.72 29.25 13.67
C PHE A 199 -5.32 29.89 13.77
N GLY A 200 -4.28 29.11 13.50
CA GLY A 200 -2.87 29.53 13.46
C GLY A 200 -2.21 29.59 14.84
N VAL A 201 -2.95 29.78 15.90
CA VAL A 201 -2.45 30.02 17.27
C VAL A 201 -1.75 28.80 17.87
N ALA A 202 -2.25 27.60 17.62
CA ALA A 202 -1.66 26.38 18.15
C ALA A 202 -0.34 26.03 17.44
N GLY A 203 -0.27 26.20 16.13
CA GLY A 203 0.95 26.00 15.35
C GLY A 203 2.04 27.00 15.72
N GLU A 204 1.70 28.27 15.91
CA GLU A 204 2.64 29.29 16.38
C GLU A 204 3.20 28.93 17.77
N ALA A 205 2.35 28.56 18.72
CA ALA A 205 2.77 28.15 20.06
C ALA A 205 3.69 26.92 20.00
N PHE A 206 3.36 25.94 19.17
CA PHE A 206 4.15 24.71 19.01
C PHE A 206 5.52 24.98 18.42
N ILE A 207 5.61 25.72 17.30
CA ILE A 207 6.88 25.98 16.66
C ILE A 207 7.81 26.85 17.53
N ARG A 208 7.25 27.81 18.25
CA ARG A 208 8.01 28.61 19.22
C ARG A 208 8.64 27.75 20.31
N TRP A 209 7.92 26.74 20.79
CA TRP A 209 8.41 25.80 21.76
C TRP A 209 9.48 24.88 21.16
N VAL A 210 9.24 24.27 19.99
CA VAL A 210 10.18 23.37 19.29
C VAL A 210 11.51 24.07 19.02
N VAL A 211 11.47 25.29 18.48
CA VAL A 211 12.69 26.07 18.18
C VAL A 211 13.53 26.33 19.44
N ARG A 212 12.89 26.58 20.58
CA ARG A 212 13.60 26.80 21.86
C ARG A 212 14.11 25.52 22.51
N ASN A 213 13.56 24.36 22.13
CA ASN A 213 13.81 23.06 22.77
C ASN A 213 14.24 22.00 21.78
N GLN A 214 15.04 22.34 20.78
CA GLN A 214 15.41 21.45 19.67
C GLN A 214 16.03 20.12 20.12
N SER A 215 16.97 20.16 21.10
CA SER A 215 17.61 18.95 21.62
C SER A 215 16.63 18.00 22.30
N THR A 216 15.70 18.54 23.11
CA THR A 216 14.64 17.75 23.74
C THR A 216 13.70 17.18 22.69
N THR A 217 13.34 17.97 21.68
CA THR A 217 12.48 17.54 20.58
C THR A 217 13.12 16.40 19.78
N ARG A 218 14.39 16.56 19.37
CA ARG A 218 15.13 15.53 18.64
C ARG A 218 15.19 14.23 19.42
N ARG A 219 15.64 14.30 20.68
CA ARG A 219 15.71 13.13 21.53
C ARG A 219 14.35 12.40 21.64
N LEU A 220 13.27 13.13 21.87
CA LEU A 220 11.96 12.52 22.01
C LEU A 220 11.48 11.86 20.69
N VAL A 221 11.77 12.46 19.53
CA VAL A 221 11.44 11.86 18.23
C VAL A 221 12.23 10.58 18.01
N GLU A 222 13.54 10.58 18.31
CA GLU A 222 14.40 9.40 18.17
C GLU A 222 13.98 8.29 19.13
N GLU A 223 13.75 8.58 20.41
CA GLU A 223 13.26 7.62 21.41
C GLU A 223 11.90 7.04 21.02
N THR A 224 10.97 7.86 20.52
CA THR A 224 9.65 7.42 20.06
C THR A 224 9.77 6.55 18.81
N TYR A 225 10.67 6.88 17.87
CA TYR A 225 10.91 6.09 16.66
C TYR A 225 11.40 4.67 17.02
N ASP A 226 12.36 4.56 17.92
CA ASP A 226 12.92 3.28 18.35
C ASP A 226 11.91 2.47 19.18
N GLN A 227 11.17 3.13 20.06
CA GLN A 227 10.13 2.48 20.85
C GLN A 227 9.05 1.89 19.94
N LEU A 228 8.47 2.67 19.02
CA LEU A 228 7.41 2.19 18.13
C LEU A 228 7.90 1.14 17.14
N ARG A 229 9.16 1.23 16.69
CA ARG A 229 9.78 0.19 15.88
C ARG A 229 9.71 -1.17 16.55
N ASN A 230 10.02 -1.23 17.85
CA ASN A 230 10.00 -2.45 18.63
C ASN A 230 8.57 -2.89 18.97
N GLU A 231 7.72 -1.99 19.46
CA GLU A 231 6.36 -2.31 19.89
C GLU A 231 5.43 -2.73 18.74
N MET A 232 5.57 -2.11 17.57
CA MET A 232 4.77 -2.43 16.38
C MET A 232 5.46 -3.44 15.46
N GLY A 233 6.72 -3.82 15.74
CA GLY A 233 7.50 -4.77 14.95
C GLY A 233 7.69 -4.29 13.51
N PHE A 234 8.06 -3.02 13.31
CA PHE A 234 8.30 -2.49 11.96
C PHE A 234 9.53 -3.14 11.32
N SER A 235 9.34 -3.69 10.13
CA SER A 235 10.43 -4.20 9.28
C SER A 235 11.16 -3.06 8.57
N GLY A 236 12.34 -3.34 7.99
CA GLY A 236 13.15 -2.31 7.32
C GLY A 236 12.46 -1.64 6.13
N ASP A 237 11.53 -2.32 5.49
CA ASP A 237 10.72 -1.80 4.39
C ASP A 237 9.48 -1.00 4.85
N GLU A 238 9.12 -1.06 6.14
CA GLU A 238 8.06 -0.26 6.78
C GLU A 238 8.59 1.01 7.45
N ARG A 239 9.84 1.39 7.16
CA ARG A 239 10.53 2.54 7.76
C ARG A 239 9.79 3.87 7.64
N TYR A 240 9.06 4.10 6.54
CA TYR A 240 8.26 5.31 6.36
C TYR A 240 7.05 5.32 7.30
N TRP A 241 6.38 4.18 7.49
CA TRP A 241 5.31 4.06 8.47
C TRP A 241 5.80 4.33 9.88
N ASN A 242 6.98 3.79 10.24
CA ASN A 242 7.57 4.09 11.53
C ASN A 242 7.86 5.59 11.70
N ALA A 243 8.42 6.26 10.70
CA ALA A 243 8.70 7.70 10.77
C ALA A 243 7.41 8.53 10.93
N GLY A 244 6.39 8.29 10.08
CA GLY A 244 5.12 9.02 10.16
C GLY A 244 4.36 8.78 11.47
N THR A 245 4.35 7.55 11.98
CA THR A 245 3.72 7.24 13.28
C THR A 245 4.51 7.82 14.44
N ALA A 246 5.84 7.74 14.42
CA ALA A 246 6.70 8.27 15.47
C ALA A 246 6.60 9.80 15.61
N THR A 247 6.60 10.52 14.49
CA THR A 247 6.43 11.98 14.52
C THR A 247 5.05 12.38 15.02
N THR A 248 4.00 11.63 14.68
CA THR A 248 2.65 11.87 15.19
C THR A 248 2.53 11.63 16.70
N VAL A 249 3.11 10.54 17.20
CA VAL A 249 3.12 10.23 18.64
C VAL A 249 3.98 11.22 19.41
N ALA A 250 5.20 11.53 18.94
CA ALA A 250 6.05 12.52 19.54
C ALA A 250 5.38 13.90 19.59
N ALA A 251 4.69 14.32 18.54
CA ALA A 251 3.91 15.55 18.52
C ALA A 251 2.77 15.52 19.56
N SER A 252 2.10 14.40 19.71
CA SER A 252 1.04 14.21 20.71
C SER A 252 1.59 14.36 22.15
N ILE A 253 2.79 13.88 22.41
CA ILE A 253 3.48 14.06 23.69
C ILE A 253 3.91 15.53 23.86
N LEU A 254 4.53 16.13 22.85
CA LEU A 254 5.07 17.49 22.90
C LEU A 254 3.98 18.58 23.00
N THR A 255 2.76 18.32 22.57
CA THR A 255 1.63 19.25 22.73
C THR A 255 1.05 19.29 24.15
N SER A 256 1.40 18.32 25.00
CA SER A 256 0.87 18.15 26.36
C SER A 256 1.24 19.29 27.30
N ARG A 257 0.59 19.31 28.47
CA ARG A 257 0.87 20.27 29.56
C ARG A 257 2.30 20.20 30.10
N GLN A 258 2.92 19.04 29.97
CA GLN A 258 4.30 18.84 30.41
C GLN A 258 5.31 19.59 29.53
N TYR A 259 4.98 19.82 28.27
CA TYR A 259 5.88 20.45 27.29
C TYR A 259 5.34 21.80 26.82
N SER A 260 4.67 21.84 25.66
CA SER A 260 4.25 23.12 25.04
C SER A 260 2.92 23.67 25.57
N LYS A 261 2.20 22.92 26.38
CA LYS A 261 0.91 23.31 27.02
C LYS A 261 -0.21 23.67 26.04
N ILE A 262 -0.18 23.10 24.85
CA ILE A 262 -1.17 23.38 23.80
C ILE A 262 -2.45 22.57 24.07
N ILE A 263 -2.33 21.23 24.11
CA ILE A 263 -3.44 20.33 24.33
C ILE A 263 -2.94 19.00 24.90
N ASP A 264 -3.68 18.44 25.86
CA ASP A 264 -3.47 17.08 26.33
C ASP A 264 -4.33 16.13 25.51
N VAL A 265 -3.69 15.20 24.81
CA VAL A 265 -4.35 14.16 24.02
C VAL A 265 -4.11 12.79 24.63
N PRO A 266 -5.03 11.83 24.46
CA PRO A 266 -4.87 10.48 24.98
C PRO A 266 -3.87 9.69 24.12
N VAL A 267 -2.58 9.85 24.39
CA VAL A 267 -1.46 9.31 23.59
C VAL A 267 -1.57 7.79 23.40
N LEU A 268 -1.91 7.03 24.44
CA LEU A 268 -2.05 5.57 24.32
C LEU A 268 -3.15 5.17 23.33
N ASN A 269 -4.29 5.87 23.34
CA ASN A 269 -5.36 5.59 22.37
C ASN A 269 -4.95 5.96 20.93
N ILE A 270 -4.11 6.98 20.77
CA ILE A 270 -3.51 7.33 19.47
C ILE A 270 -2.58 6.21 19.01
N ILE A 271 -1.72 5.67 19.87
CA ILE A 271 -0.83 4.55 19.58
C ILE A 271 -1.65 3.31 19.17
N ASP A 272 -2.70 2.98 19.93
CA ASP A 272 -3.58 1.84 19.61
C ASP A 272 -4.25 2.00 18.24
N SER A 273 -4.74 3.20 17.94
CA SER A 273 -5.34 3.51 16.64
C SER A 273 -4.34 3.37 15.50
N LEU A 274 -3.11 3.87 15.67
CA LEU A 274 -2.04 3.74 14.70
C LEU A 274 -1.63 2.28 14.48
N LYS A 275 -1.51 1.50 15.56
CA LYS A 275 -1.20 0.07 15.53
C LYS A 275 -2.26 -0.73 14.76
N ASP A 276 -3.55 -0.49 15.03
CA ASP A 276 -4.64 -1.11 14.27
C ASP A 276 -4.54 -0.75 12.78
N LYS A 277 -4.27 0.51 12.47
CA LYS A 277 -4.12 0.99 11.09
C LYS A 277 -2.95 0.33 10.36
N VAL A 278 -1.78 0.27 10.98
CA VAL A 278 -0.59 -0.41 10.43
C VAL A 278 -0.90 -1.88 10.16
N ASN A 279 -1.54 -2.57 11.10
CA ASN A 279 -1.89 -3.99 10.93
C ASN A 279 -2.89 -4.22 9.79
N ARG A 280 -3.88 -3.34 9.63
CA ARG A 280 -4.80 -3.38 8.48
C ARG A 280 -4.08 -3.14 7.16
N SER A 281 -3.16 -2.17 7.12
CA SER A 281 -2.36 -1.89 5.92
C SER A 281 -1.46 -3.08 5.56
N ARG A 282 -0.85 -3.75 6.55
CA ARG A 282 -0.09 -5.00 6.35
C ARG A 282 -0.95 -6.11 5.75
N ALA A 283 -2.18 -6.26 6.24
CA ALA A 283 -3.12 -7.26 5.72
C ALA A 283 -3.50 -6.97 4.26
N VAL A 284 -3.80 -5.71 3.95
CA VAL A 284 -4.12 -5.31 2.57
C VAL A 284 -2.94 -5.54 1.63
N ILE A 285 -1.73 -5.14 2.03
CA ILE A 285 -0.52 -5.38 1.22
C ILE A 285 -0.32 -6.88 0.98
N ARG A 286 -0.41 -7.71 2.03
CA ARG A 286 -0.31 -9.17 1.89
C ARG A 286 -1.31 -9.72 0.89
N ASN A 287 -2.55 -9.27 0.97
CA ASN A 287 -3.63 -9.72 0.07
C ASN A 287 -3.51 -9.15 -1.35
N SER A 288 -2.80 -8.03 -1.53
CA SER A 288 -2.57 -7.42 -2.84
C SER A 288 -1.34 -7.94 -3.57
N ILE A 289 -0.42 -8.61 -2.87
CA ILE A 289 0.74 -9.26 -3.48
C ILE A 289 0.25 -10.49 -4.23
N ARG A 290 0.39 -10.46 -5.54
CA ARG A 290 0.19 -11.67 -6.35
C ARG A 290 1.34 -12.63 -6.05
N THR A 291 0.98 -13.86 -5.76
CA THR A 291 1.94 -14.94 -5.67
C THR A 291 2.24 -15.50 -7.06
N ALA A 292 3.35 -16.22 -7.20
CA ALA A 292 3.62 -16.97 -8.43
C ALA A 292 2.50 -17.99 -8.74
N GLU A 293 1.84 -18.53 -7.71
CA GLU A 293 0.68 -19.42 -7.86
C GLU A 293 -0.53 -18.67 -8.43
N ASP A 294 -0.80 -17.42 -8.01
CA ASP A 294 -1.88 -16.61 -8.57
C ASP A 294 -1.64 -16.32 -10.05
N VAL A 295 -0.39 -16.04 -10.44
CA VAL A 295 -0.01 -15.81 -11.85
C VAL A 295 -0.21 -17.10 -12.67
N LEU A 296 0.22 -18.25 -12.14
CA LEU A 296 0.04 -19.55 -12.78
C LEU A 296 -1.44 -19.91 -12.92
N ASN A 297 -2.21 -19.72 -11.86
CA ASN A 297 -3.65 -20.00 -11.84
C ASN A 297 -4.41 -19.11 -12.83
N ALA A 298 -4.06 -17.82 -12.93
CA ALA A 298 -4.63 -16.91 -13.90
C ALA A 298 -4.31 -17.37 -15.33
N TYR A 299 -3.05 -17.69 -15.63
CA TYR A 299 -2.66 -18.21 -16.94
C TYR A 299 -3.45 -19.47 -17.30
N THR A 300 -3.49 -20.43 -16.38
CA THR A 300 -4.17 -21.72 -16.60
C THR A 300 -5.66 -21.50 -16.81
N ARG A 301 -6.34 -20.74 -15.97
CA ARG A 301 -7.77 -20.46 -16.08
C ARG A 301 -8.13 -19.82 -17.42
N ASP A 302 -7.37 -18.77 -17.80
CA ASP A 302 -7.70 -17.95 -18.96
C ASP A 302 -7.37 -18.68 -20.28
N ASN A 303 -6.47 -19.68 -20.24
CA ASN A 303 -5.96 -20.38 -21.40
C ASN A 303 -6.31 -21.87 -21.44
N TYR A 304 -7.06 -22.39 -20.45
CA TYR A 304 -7.28 -23.83 -20.28
C TYR A 304 -7.90 -24.52 -21.50
N GLY A 305 -8.78 -23.84 -22.23
CA GLY A 305 -9.35 -24.34 -23.48
C GLY A 305 -8.30 -24.65 -24.55
N GLY A 306 -7.14 -24.02 -24.52
CA GLY A 306 -6.00 -24.29 -25.41
C GLY A 306 -4.97 -25.28 -24.84
N PHE A 307 -5.25 -25.90 -23.67
CA PHE A 307 -4.39 -26.93 -23.11
C PHE A 307 -4.71 -28.30 -23.69
N ILE A 308 -3.66 -29.10 -23.88
CA ILE A 308 -3.79 -30.53 -24.17
C ILE A 308 -3.79 -31.25 -22.81
N VAL A 309 -4.87 -31.97 -22.54
CA VAL A 309 -5.04 -32.75 -21.32
C VAL A 309 -4.84 -34.24 -21.63
N LEU A 310 -3.82 -34.82 -20.99
CA LEU A 310 -3.56 -36.26 -21.10
C LEU A 310 -3.90 -36.97 -19.79
N LYS A 311 -4.82 -37.92 -19.88
CA LYS A 311 -5.23 -38.81 -18.80
C LYS A 311 -4.60 -40.18 -19.00
N ARG A 312 -3.71 -40.60 -18.08
CA ARG A 312 -3.19 -41.98 -18.06
C ARG A 312 -4.12 -42.87 -17.22
N GLN A 313 -4.68 -43.85 -17.87
CA GLN A 313 -5.51 -44.86 -17.22
C GLN A 313 -4.65 -45.95 -16.55
N PRO A 314 -5.19 -46.66 -15.53
CA PRO A 314 -4.48 -47.76 -14.86
C PRO A 314 -4.04 -48.90 -15.80
N ASN A 315 -4.77 -49.09 -16.87
CA ASN A 315 -4.46 -50.09 -17.91
C ASN A 315 -3.35 -49.66 -18.89
N GLY A 316 -2.72 -48.50 -18.66
CA GLY A 316 -1.66 -47.96 -19.52
C GLY A 316 -2.17 -47.17 -20.73
N GLU A 317 -3.46 -47.15 -21.00
CA GLU A 317 -4.03 -46.32 -22.06
C GLU A 317 -3.95 -44.84 -21.72
N THR A 318 -3.79 -44.00 -22.75
CA THR A 318 -3.75 -42.53 -22.62
C THR A 318 -4.88 -41.93 -23.41
N ALA A 319 -5.80 -41.26 -22.74
CA ALA A 319 -6.82 -40.43 -23.37
C ALA A 319 -6.31 -38.99 -23.50
N ALA A 320 -6.50 -38.38 -24.67
CA ALA A 320 -6.14 -37.01 -24.95
C ALA A 320 -7.37 -36.17 -25.35
N SER A 321 -7.52 -35.00 -24.76
CA SER A 321 -8.59 -34.03 -25.06
C SER A 321 -8.08 -32.59 -24.94
N TRP A 322 -8.87 -31.63 -25.41
CA TRP A 322 -8.67 -30.23 -25.04
C TRP A 322 -9.12 -29.99 -23.60
N GLY A 323 -8.66 -28.89 -23.01
CA GLY A 323 -9.01 -28.51 -21.65
C GLY A 323 -10.52 -28.31 -21.44
N ASP A 324 -11.25 -27.89 -22.44
CA ASP A 324 -12.72 -27.78 -22.43
C ASP A 324 -13.44 -29.15 -22.53
N GLY A 325 -12.69 -30.24 -22.64
CA GLY A 325 -13.19 -31.59 -22.74
C GLY A 325 -13.52 -32.03 -24.19
N SER A 326 -13.41 -31.16 -25.17
CA SER A 326 -13.65 -31.51 -26.57
C SER A 326 -12.57 -32.47 -27.09
N MET A 327 -12.97 -33.40 -27.94
CA MET A 327 -12.05 -34.35 -28.58
C MET A 327 -11.36 -33.67 -29.78
N PHE A 328 -10.15 -34.13 -30.11
CA PHE A 328 -9.44 -33.62 -31.28
C PHE A 328 -10.19 -33.99 -32.57
N SER A 329 -10.75 -33.00 -33.24
CA SER A 329 -11.38 -33.11 -34.53
C SER A 329 -10.55 -32.40 -35.59
N GLY A 330 -9.75 -33.14 -36.36
CA GLY A 330 -8.90 -32.60 -37.43
C GLY A 330 -7.48 -32.22 -37.00
N PRO A 331 -6.67 -31.58 -37.87
CA PRO A 331 -5.29 -31.23 -37.60
C PRO A 331 -5.19 -30.14 -36.50
N VAL A 332 -4.36 -30.40 -35.47
CA VAL A 332 -4.13 -29.45 -34.38
C VAL A 332 -3.26 -28.31 -34.90
N ILE A 333 -3.75 -27.09 -34.79
CA ILE A 333 -3.03 -25.89 -35.21
C ILE A 333 -2.13 -25.41 -34.03
N ARG A 334 -0.83 -25.27 -34.31
CA ARG A 334 0.19 -24.84 -33.28
C ARG A 334 -0.19 -23.62 -32.49
N SER A 335 -0.78 -22.61 -33.13
CA SER A 335 -1.15 -21.34 -32.48
C SER A 335 -2.29 -21.47 -31.44
N LYS A 336 -2.92 -22.64 -31.34
CA LYS A 336 -3.98 -22.92 -30.35
C LYS A 336 -3.46 -23.67 -29.11
N ILE A 337 -2.21 -24.12 -29.12
CA ILE A 337 -1.66 -24.89 -28.00
C ILE A 337 -1.00 -23.93 -27.03
N LEU A 338 -1.66 -23.73 -25.89
CA LEU A 338 -1.25 -22.79 -24.84
C LEU A 338 -0.61 -23.50 -23.64
N GLY A 339 -0.75 -24.82 -23.57
CA GLY A 339 -0.16 -25.64 -22.53
C GLY A 339 -0.50 -27.12 -22.67
N ARG A 340 0.05 -27.93 -21.79
CA ARG A 340 -0.20 -29.35 -21.69
C ARG A 340 -0.26 -29.76 -20.23
N VAL A 341 -1.21 -30.57 -19.87
CA VAL A 341 -1.39 -31.15 -18.54
C VAL A 341 -1.38 -32.68 -18.66
N GLU A 342 -0.56 -33.32 -17.85
CA GLU A 342 -0.50 -34.76 -17.75
C GLU A 342 -0.86 -35.18 -16.33
N PHE A 343 -1.80 -36.12 -16.15
CA PHE A 343 -2.11 -36.68 -14.87
C PHE A 343 -2.42 -38.19 -14.94
N GLU A 344 -2.07 -38.89 -13.87
CA GLU A 344 -2.36 -40.30 -13.71
C GLU A 344 -3.59 -40.46 -12.82
N VAL A 345 -4.58 -41.21 -13.31
CA VAL A 345 -5.85 -41.42 -12.59
C VAL A 345 -5.68 -42.18 -11.27
N THR A 346 -4.59 -42.97 -11.13
CA THR A 346 -4.27 -43.75 -9.92
C THR A 346 -3.51 -43.04 -8.84
N LYS A 347 -2.98 -41.81 -9.15
CA LYS A 347 -2.21 -41.03 -8.20
C LYS A 347 -2.92 -39.71 -7.93
N GLU A 348 -3.74 -39.68 -6.88
CA GLU A 348 -4.39 -38.44 -6.45
C GLU A 348 -3.35 -37.32 -6.25
N GLY A 349 -3.59 -36.17 -6.91
CA GLY A 349 -2.81 -34.97 -6.76
C GLY A 349 -1.53 -34.88 -7.62
N TYR A 350 -1.25 -35.86 -8.47
CA TYR A 350 -0.09 -35.79 -9.36
C TYR A 350 -0.49 -35.18 -10.70
N VAL A 351 -0.13 -33.91 -10.89
CA VAL A 351 -0.40 -33.17 -12.13
C VAL A 351 0.89 -32.50 -12.60
N ASP A 352 1.30 -32.84 -13.81
CA ASP A 352 2.42 -32.19 -14.50
C ASP A 352 1.90 -31.15 -15.47
N TYR A 353 2.32 -29.90 -15.30
CA TYR A 353 2.04 -28.81 -16.24
C TYR A 353 3.26 -28.56 -17.12
N PHE A 354 3.03 -28.41 -18.41
CA PHE A 354 4.03 -27.98 -19.37
C PHE A 354 3.47 -26.76 -20.10
N ILE A 355 4.11 -25.62 -19.94
CA ILE A 355 3.71 -24.35 -20.56
C ILE A 355 4.86 -23.84 -21.37
N GLU A 356 4.63 -23.44 -22.63
CA GLU A 356 5.68 -22.85 -23.45
C GLU A 356 6.30 -21.65 -22.73
N GLU A 357 7.62 -21.66 -22.57
CA GLU A 357 8.33 -20.70 -21.73
C GLU A 357 8.09 -19.25 -22.19
N GLN A 358 8.04 -19.02 -23.50
CA GLN A 358 7.83 -17.69 -24.07
C GLN A 358 6.44 -17.15 -23.76
N LEU A 359 5.40 -17.94 -23.91
CA LEU A 359 4.01 -17.55 -23.59
C LEU A 359 3.85 -17.18 -22.11
N LEU A 360 4.51 -17.95 -21.23
CA LEU A 360 4.45 -17.67 -19.79
C LEU A 360 5.25 -16.40 -19.42
N LYS A 361 6.39 -16.14 -20.08
CA LYS A 361 7.13 -14.87 -19.95
C LYS A 361 6.26 -13.67 -20.33
N GLU A 362 5.59 -13.75 -21.47
CA GLU A 362 4.68 -12.70 -21.95
C GLU A 362 3.52 -12.48 -20.98
N HIS A 363 2.95 -13.55 -20.44
CA HIS A 363 1.91 -13.45 -19.42
C HIS A 363 2.41 -12.83 -18.13
N CYS A 364 3.60 -13.23 -17.62
CA CYS A 364 4.21 -12.61 -16.45
C CYS A 364 4.41 -11.10 -16.66
N VAL A 365 4.92 -10.70 -17.83
CA VAL A 365 5.06 -9.26 -18.18
C VAL A 365 3.70 -8.56 -18.18
N GLY A 366 2.67 -9.16 -18.80
CA GLY A 366 1.30 -8.63 -18.80
C GLY A 366 0.71 -8.49 -17.39
N MET A 367 1.15 -9.36 -16.47
CA MET A 367 0.77 -9.33 -15.05
C MET A 367 1.68 -8.45 -14.19
N SER A 368 2.67 -7.77 -14.79
CA SER A 368 3.71 -6.99 -14.11
C SER A 368 4.48 -7.81 -13.06
N TYR A 369 4.76 -9.07 -13.37
CA TYR A 369 5.48 -10.00 -12.51
C TYR A 369 6.81 -10.41 -13.16
N GLY A 370 7.92 -10.38 -12.40
CA GLY A 370 9.22 -10.80 -12.92
C GLY A 370 9.24 -12.31 -13.19
N TYR A 371 9.56 -12.74 -14.43
CA TYR A 371 9.62 -14.18 -14.74
C TYR A 371 10.66 -14.95 -13.92
N SER A 372 11.79 -14.29 -13.60
CA SER A 372 12.82 -14.88 -12.72
C SER A 372 12.26 -15.08 -11.30
N ASP A 373 11.59 -14.08 -10.75
CA ASP A 373 10.97 -14.13 -9.43
C ASP A 373 9.83 -15.16 -9.39
N PHE A 374 9.06 -15.24 -10.47
CA PHE A 374 8.02 -16.26 -10.65
C PHE A 374 8.61 -17.68 -10.50
N LYS A 375 9.72 -17.99 -11.17
CA LYS A 375 10.34 -19.31 -11.06
C LYS A 375 10.88 -19.58 -9.67
N VAL A 376 11.55 -18.59 -9.06
CA VAL A 376 12.13 -18.72 -7.71
C VAL A 376 11.04 -18.96 -6.69
N GLU A 377 9.97 -18.16 -6.73
CA GLU A 377 8.86 -18.30 -5.77
C GLU A 377 8.11 -19.60 -5.96
N LEU A 378 7.77 -19.95 -7.19
CA LEU A 378 7.06 -21.20 -7.49
C LEU A 378 7.89 -22.43 -7.09
N SER A 379 9.23 -22.35 -7.18
CA SER A 379 10.14 -23.41 -6.77
C SER A 379 10.15 -23.70 -5.27
N LYS A 380 9.53 -22.85 -4.44
CA LYS A 380 9.35 -23.14 -3.01
C LYS A 380 8.43 -24.34 -2.78
N ASN A 381 7.34 -24.42 -3.54
CA ASN A 381 6.28 -25.42 -3.38
C ASN A 381 6.25 -26.49 -4.48
N TYR A 382 6.86 -26.21 -5.64
CA TYR A 382 6.85 -27.06 -6.82
C TYR A 382 8.25 -27.39 -7.31
N VAL A 383 8.37 -28.47 -8.06
CA VAL A 383 9.56 -28.71 -8.89
C VAL A 383 9.36 -27.94 -10.20
N VAL A 384 10.25 -27.00 -10.48
CA VAL A 384 10.18 -26.12 -11.65
C VAL A 384 11.43 -26.29 -12.49
N THR A 385 11.29 -26.81 -13.72
CA THR A 385 12.40 -27.05 -14.63
C THR A 385 12.07 -26.64 -16.06
N VAL A 386 13.05 -26.19 -16.82
CA VAL A 386 12.87 -25.94 -18.28
C VAL A 386 13.26 -27.19 -19.04
N VAL A 387 12.34 -27.69 -19.83
CA VAL A 387 12.51 -28.93 -20.60
C VAL A 387 12.14 -28.72 -22.07
N LYS A 388 12.78 -29.48 -22.97
CA LYS A 388 12.32 -29.59 -24.35
C LYS A 388 11.17 -30.61 -24.39
N LYS A 389 9.93 -30.13 -24.59
CA LYS A 389 8.74 -30.97 -24.60
C LYS A 389 8.10 -30.97 -25.98
N ASP A 390 7.73 -32.15 -26.45
CA ASP A 390 6.79 -32.26 -27.56
C ASP A 390 5.37 -32.15 -27.01
N MET A 391 4.76 -31.01 -27.30
CA MET A 391 3.41 -30.67 -26.78
C MET A 391 2.33 -31.59 -27.35
N LEU A 392 2.56 -32.20 -28.50
CA LEU A 392 1.63 -33.08 -29.20
C LEU A 392 1.98 -34.59 -29.06
N ALA A 393 3.00 -34.92 -28.26
CA ALA A 393 3.37 -36.32 -28.02
C ALA A 393 2.16 -37.11 -27.50
N ARG A 394 1.94 -38.33 -28.06
CA ARG A 394 0.77 -39.20 -27.78
C ARG A 394 -0.57 -38.67 -28.26
N THR A 395 -0.57 -37.65 -29.11
CA THR A 395 -1.73 -37.27 -29.95
C THR A 395 -1.45 -37.71 -31.40
N LYS A 396 -2.44 -37.70 -32.26
CA LYS A 396 -2.26 -38.00 -33.69
C LYS A 396 -1.76 -36.77 -34.49
N GLY A 397 -1.22 -35.77 -33.79
CA GLY A 397 -0.70 -34.52 -34.36
C GLY A 397 0.77 -34.57 -34.78
N PRO A 398 1.23 -33.59 -35.57
CA PRO A 398 2.63 -33.45 -35.94
C PRO A 398 3.51 -33.15 -34.73
N LEU A 399 4.82 -33.44 -34.83
CA LEU A 399 5.78 -33.17 -33.79
C LEU A 399 5.86 -31.66 -33.52
N LEU A 400 5.65 -31.23 -32.26
CA LEU A 400 5.75 -29.84 -31.81
C LEU A 400 6.67 -29.75 -30.57
N ARG A 401 7.96 -29.59 -30.79
CA ARG A 401 8.96 -29.41 -29.72
C ARG A 401 9.16 -27.95 -29.38
N VAL A 402 8.92 -27.61 -28.14
CA VAL A 402 9.14 -26.26 -27.57
C VAL A 402 9.94 -26.33 -26.27
N ASN A 403 10.60 -25.23 -25.89
CA ASN A 403 11.06 -25.07 -24.52
C ASN A 403 9.82 -24.82 -23.65
N ALA A 404 9.54 -25.73 -22.76
CA ALA A 404 8.41 -25.63 -21.83
C ALA A 404 8.90 -25.54 -20.39
N LEU A 405 8.24 -24.71 -19.60
CA LEU A 405 8.37 -24.78 -18.15
C LEU A 405 7.52 -25.97 -17.66
N HIS A 406 8.22 -26.94 -17.07
CA HIS A 406 7.62 -28.08 -16.39
C HIS A 406 7.43 -27.75 -14.92
N ILE A 407 6.23 -27.90 -14.43
CA ILE A 407 5.82 -27.60 -13.06
C ILE A 407 5.11 -28.84 -12.51
N CYS A 408 5.62 -29.42 -11.43
CA CYS A 408 4.95 -30.48 -10.71
C CYS A 408 5.08 -30.32 -9.20
N ARG A 409 4.14 -30.87 -8.42
CA ARG A 409 4.14 -30.75 -6.96
C ARG A 409 5.33 -31.49 -6.37
N LYS A 410 6.02 -30.91 -5.40
CA LYS A 410 7.07 -31.61 -4.62
C LYS A 410 6.41 -32.76 -3.86
N LYS A 411 7.04 -33.94 -3.87
CA LYS A 411 6.66 -35.03 -2.96
C LYS A 411 6.96 -34.56 -1.55
N THR A 412 5.97 -34.46 -0.70
CA THR A 412 6.18 -34.30 0.75
C THR A 412 6.67 -35.62 1.31
N HIS A 413 7.88 -35.64 1.86
CA HIS A 413 8.50 -36.82 2.52
C HIS A 413 7.89 -37.13 3.91
N GLU A 414 6.76 -36.55 4.28
CA GLU A 414 6.23 -36.60 5.66
C GLU A 414 5.02 -37.55 5.86
N ALA A 415 4.80 -38.51 5.00
CA ALA A 415 3.66 -39.43 5.16
C ALA A 415 4.03 -40.90 5.41
N GLU A 416 5.30 -41.22 5.63
CA GLU A 416 5.73 -42.64 5.88
C GLU A 416 6.15 -42.98 7.30
N ASP A 417 6.20 -42.04 8.26
CA ASP A 417 6.68 -42.31 9.64
C ASP A 417 5.61 -42.26 10.73
N SER A 418 4.34 -42.50 10.41
CA SER A 418 3.31 -42.63 11.44
C SER A 418 2.37 -43.84 11.20
N LEU A 419 2.94 -45.02 11.16
CA LEU A 419 2.18 -46.20 11.50
C LEU A 419 2.34 -46.44 13.01
N PRO A 420 1.26 -46.51 13.80
CA PRO A 420 1.34 -46.88 15.20
C PRO A 420 1.78 -48.32 15.30
N VAL A 421 2.88 -48.57 16.02
CA VAL A 421 3.28 -49.91 16.47
C VAL A 421 2.23 -50.37 17.46
N GLU A 422 1.47 -51.42 17.10
CA GLU A 422 0.60 -52.10 18.03
C GLU A 422 1.42 -52.65 19.21
N PRO A 423 0.98 -52.48 20.45
CA PRO A 423 1.63 -53.10 21.59
C PRO A 423 1.37 -54.60 21.55
N THR A 424 2.44 -55.39 21.40
CA THR A 424 2.43 -56.83 21.64
C THR A 424 2.12 -57.09 23.11
N GLU A 425 0.97 -57.72 23.37
CA GLU A 425 0.64 -58.34 24.64
C GLU A 425 1.64 -59.46 24.97
N THR A 426 2.24 -59.37 26.14
CA THR A 426 2.66 -60.49 27.01
C THR A 426 2.47 -60.11 28.47
#